data_babd603146861d8beba154eed3340ba4
#
_entry.id   babd603146861d8beba154eed3340ba4
#
_cell.length_a   1.000
_cell.length_b   1.000
_cell.length_c   1.000
_cell.angle_alpha   90.00
_cell.angle_beta   90.00
_cell.angle_gamma   90.00
#
_symmetry.space_group_name_H-M   'P 1'
#
loop_
_entity.id
_entity.type
_entity.pdbx_description
1 polymer ?
#
loop_
_entity_poly.entity_id
_entity_poly.type
_entity_poly.pdbx_seq_one_letter_code
_entity_poly.pdbx_strand_id
1 'polypeptide(L)'
;MHNDTSSALHINLITVKCFISGLCGLLVFFYAKKELKEGIIMPRNQFQRMVFAFLTVVITVHAYVFYSLYVVNGSTLMEINNASGVIEAINNQGGVYMFGKMLPIWAIILVELACAYVLEVIMGSPLSFKLASKIFDMKTTHHMIFESAIICATVGIMCPAMSFLAAIFYYPFYEGFNVITLLANWLKLVCFNFPFAFFTQLFFIQPFVRTLFKFLFRKDIKKRETEFAVQ
;
A
#
# COMPACT_ATOMS: atom_id res chain seq x y z
N MET A 1 1.38 -41.58 12.33
CA MET A 1 1.22 -40.32 13.09
C MET A 1 1.59 -39.13 12.19
N HIS A 2 0.76 -38.80 11.18
CA HIS A 2 1.11 -37.72 10.24
C HIS A 2 -0.13 -36.90 9.76
N ASN A 3 -1.26 -36.95 10.48
CA ASN A 3 -2.51 -36.30 10.03
C ASN A 3 -3.02 -35.13 10.89
N ASP A 4 -2.36 -34.77 12.00
CA ASP A 4 -2.91 -33.75 12.91
C ASP A 4 -2.45 -32.32 12.64
N THR A 5 -1.35 -32.13 11.91
CA THR A 5 -0.84 -30.78 11.61
C THR A 5 -1.62 -30.04 10.53
N SER A 6 -2.22 -30.77 9.58
CA SER A 6 -3.02 -30.17 8.49
C SER A 6 -4.35 -29.61 8.97
N SER A 7 -5.02 -30.31 9.88
CA SER A 7 -6.31 -29.86 10.45
C SER A 7 -6.16 -28.65 11.38
N ALA A 8 -5.11 -28.60 12.19
CA ALA A 8 -4.82 -27.46 13.05
C ALA A 8 -4.49 -26.20 12.25
N LEU A 9 -3.78 -26.34 11.12
CA LEU A 9 -3.45 -25.23 10.22
C LEU A 9 -4.70 -24.68 9.51
N HIS A 10 -5.62 -25.55 9.10
CA HIS A 10 -6.89 -25.16 8.48
C HIS A 10 -7.83 -24.43 9.45
N ILE A 11 -7.92 -24.88 10.69
CA ILE A 11 -8.75 -24.25 11.72
C ILE A 11 -8.20 -22.85 12.06
N ASN A 12 -6.89 -22.72 12.22
CA ASN A 12 -6.25 -21.41 12.44
C ASN A 12 -6.50 -20.42 11.27
N LEU A 13 -6.45 -20.92 10.03
CA LEU A 13 -6.67 -20.08 8.86
C LEU A 13 -8.13 -19.56 8.76
N ILE A 14 -9.10 -20.40 9.11
CA ILE A 14 -10.54 -20.02 9.14
C ILE A 14 -10.80 -19.03 10.28
N THR A 15 -10.25 -19.28 11.47
CA THR A 15 -10.40 -18.38 12.62
C THR A 15 -9.78 -17.03 12.37
N VAL A 16 -8.58 -16.97 11.75
CA VAL A 16 -7.92 -15.73 11.35
C VAL A 16 -8.74 -15.00 10.29
N LYS A 17 -9.31 -15.70 9.29
CA LYS A 17 -10.19 -15.09 8.28
C LYS A 17 -11.45 -14.50 8.90
N CYS A 18 -12.12 -15.20 9.81
CA CYS A 18 -13.31 -14.69 10.51
C CYS A 18 -12.99 -13.51 11.42
N PHE A 19 -11.85 -13.54 12.13
CA PHE A 19 -11.41 -12.44 12.98
C PHE A 19 -11.07 -11.19 12.18
N ILE A 20 -10.32 -11.35 11.05
CA ILE A 20 -9.99 -10.25 10.14
C ILE A 20 -11.26 -9.67 9.50
N SER A 21 -12.22 -10.52 9.08
CA SER A 21 -13.48 -10.07 8.50
C SER A 21 -14.33 -9.28 9.50
N GLY A 22 -14.42 -9.74 10.75
CA GLY A 22 -15.14 -9.04 11.83
C GLY A 22 -14.49 -7.71 12.21
N LEU A 23 -13.16 -7.70 12.38
CA LEU A 23 -12.40 -6.49 12.67
C LEU A 23 -12.45 -5.48 11.51
N CYS A 24 -12.40 -5.99 10.28
CA CYS A 24 -12.56 -5.21 9.06
C CYS A 24 -13.92 -4.51 9.00
N GLY A 25 -15.01 -5.25 9.26
CA GLY A 25 -16.36 -4.67 9.30
C GLY A 25 -16.52 -3.59 10.36
N LEU A 26 -15.95 -3.81 11.55
CA LEU A 26 -16.01 -2.85 12.66
C LEU A 26 -15.20 -1.59 12.37
N LEU A 27 -14.00 -1.72 11.80
CA LEU A 27 -13.16 -0.59 11.40
C LEU A 27 -13.78 0.21 10.27
N VAL A 28 -14.37 -0.45 9.25
CA VAL A 28 -15.13 0.23 8.18
C VAL A 28 -16.28 1.03 8.78
N PHE A 29 -17.01 0.46 9.71
CA PHE A 29 -18.15 1.13 10.36
C PHE A 29 -17.69 2.36 11.17
N PHE A 30 -16.64 2.24 11.97
CA PHE A 30 -16.09 3.37 12.73
C PHE A 30 -15.51 4.46 11.82
N TYR A 31 -14.82 4.06 10.74
CA TYR A 31 -14.27 4.96 9.76
C TYR A 31 -15.39 5.72 9.02
N ALA A 32 -16.39 5.01 8.54
CA ALA A 32 -17.56 5.59 7.90
C ALA A 32 -18.29 6.58 8.82
N LYS A 33 -18.49 6.22 10.09
CA LYS A 33 -19.13 7.11 11.08
C LYS A 33 -18.32 8.37 11.38
N LYS A 34 -16.99 8.28 11.37
CA LYS A 34 -16.11 9.43 11.59
C LYS A 34 -16.12 10.37 10.38
N GLU A 35 -16.05 9.86 9.16
CA GLU A 35 -16.09 10.66 7.94
C GLU A 35 -17.44 11.33 7.68
N LEU A 36 -18.55 10.69 8.05
CA LEU A 36 -19.88 11.29 8.00
C LEU A 36 -20.00 12.55 8.87
N LYS A 37 -19.21 12.64 9.95
CA LYS A 37 -19.21 13.81 10.85
C LYS A 37 -18.30 14.96 10.40
N GLU A 38 -17.26 14.67 9.63
CA GLU A 38 -16.16 15.62 9.41
C GLU A 38 -16.16 16.30 8.04
N GLY A 39 -17.12 16.03 7.16
CA GLY A 39 -17.12 16.61 5.80
C GLY A 39 -15.86 16.26 5.00
N ILE A 40 -16.02 15.83 3.76
CA ILE A 40 -14.92 15.24 2.98
C ILE A 40 -13.98 16.33 2.49
N ILE A 41 -12.71 16.22 2.86
CA ILE A 41 -11.66 17.15 2.48
C ILE A 41 -10.90 16.59 1.29
N MET A 42 -11.30 17.01 0.09
CA MET A 42 -10.55 16.73 -1.13
C MET A 42 -9.59 17.86 -1.49
N PRO A 43 -8.40 17.53 -2.03
CA PRO A 43 -7.50 18.52 -2.60
C PRO A 43 -8.15 19.19 -3.83
N ARG A 44 -8.27 20.51 -3.82
CA ARG A 44 -8.87 21.29 -4.92
C ARG A 44 -7.85 21.70 -5.97
N ASN A 45 -6.68 22.15 -5.52
CA ASN A 45 -5.64 22.66 -6.39
C ASN A 45 -4.70 21.54 -6.84
N GLN A 46 -4.06 21.70 -8.00
CA GLN A 46 -3.06 20.74 -8.49
C GLN A 46 -1.93 20.52 -7.48
N PHE A 47 -1.46 21.59 -6.84
CA PHE A 47 -0.45 21.49 -5.79
C PHE A 47 -0.91 20.63 -4.61
N GLN A 48 -2.13 20.85 -4.11
CA GLN A 48 -2.69 20.01 -3.04
C GLN A 48 -2.82 18.55 -3.44
N ARG A 49 -3.18 18.26 -4.70
CA ARG A 49 -3.22 16.88 -5.23
C ARG A 49 -1.84 16.24 -5.27
N MET A 50 -0.82 16.98 -5.71
CA MET A 50 0.56 16.49 -5.72
C MET A 50 1.06 16.20 -4.31
N VAL A 51 0.80 17.09 -3.35
CA VAL A 51 1.17 16.89 -1.95
C VAL A 51 0.44 15.68 -1.35
N PHE A 52 -0.85 15.53 -1.64
CA PHE A 52 -1.63 14.38 -1.17
C PHE A 52 -1.10 13.06 -1.74
N ALA A 53 -0.84 13.00 -3.04
CA ALA A 53 -0.24 11.85 -3.70
C ALA A 53 1.16 11.54 -3.14
N PHE A 54 2.00 12.55 -2.94
CA PHE A 54 3.32 12.39 -2.35
C PHE A 54 3.26 11.79 -0.93
N LEU A 55 2.41 12.34 -0.07
CA LEU A 55 2.22 11.81 1.29
C LEU A 55 1.73 10.36 1.27
N THR A 56 0.78 10.04 0.39
CA THR A 56 0.28 8.67 0.23
C THR A 56 1.41 7.73 -0.18
N VAL A 57 2.20 8.11 -1.19
CA VAL A 57 3.29 7.28 -1.69
C VAL A 57 4.38 7.09 -0.63
N VAL A 58 4.79 8.15 0.07
CA VAL A 58 5.80 8.06 1.15
C VAL A 58 5.39 7.04 2.20
N ILE A 59 4.17 7.14 2.72
CA ILE A 59 3.68 6.24 3.77
C ILE A 59 3.53 4.82 3.23
N THR A 60 3.02 4.67 2.01
CA THR A 60 2.85 3.37 1.36
C THR A 60 4.18 2.64 1.17
N VAL A 61 5.20 3.32 0.63
CA VAL A 61 6.51 2.71 0.40
C VAL A 61 7.14 2.26 1.72
N HIS A 62 7.10 3.08 2.78
CA HIS A 62 7.62 2.67 4.08
C HIS A 62 6.87 1.46 4.67
N ALA A 63 5.54 1.42 4.54
CA ALA A 63 4.74 0.29 4.98
C ALA A 63 5.10 -0.99 4.21
N TYR A 64 5.33 -0.89 2.90
CA TYR A 64 5.73 -2.02 2.06
C TYR A 64 7.13 -2.53 2.35
N VAL A 65 8.11 -1.64 2.52
CA VAL A 65 9.47 -2.02 2.90
C VAL A 65 9.46 -2.73 4.26
N PHE A 66 8.73 -2.19 5.23
CA PHE A 66 8.55 -2.84 6.52
C PHE A 66 7.91 -4.23 6.37
N TYR A 67 6.80 -4.33 5.63
CA TYR A 67 6.13 -5.60 5.38
C TYR A 67 7.04 -6.63 4.69
N SER A 68 7.74 -6.22 3.64
CA SER A 68 8.64 -7.08 2.90
C SER A 68 9.80 -7.60 3.75
N LEU A 69 10.45 -6.73 4.51
CA LEU A 69 11.63 -7.08 5.30
C LEU A 69 11.29 -7.87 6.57
N TYR A 70 10.20 -7.51 7.27
CA TYR A 70 9.89 -8.12 8.56
C TYR A 70 8.89 -9.27 8.46
N VAL A 71 7.87 -9.15 7.60
CA VAL A 71 6.79 -10.13 7.55
C VAL A 71 7.05 -11.20 6.50
N VAL A 72 7.49 -10.80 5.30
CA VAL A 72 7.67 -11.75 4.18
C VAL A 72 9.02 -12.44 4.26
N ASN A 73 10.10 -11.69 4.43
CA ASN A 73 11.47 -12.21 4.34
C ASN A 73 12.20 -12.28 5.68
N GLY A 74 11.60 -11.81 6.78
CA GLY A 74 12.29 -11.64 8.06
C GLY A 74 12.89 -12.92 8.62
N SER A 75 12.14 -14.02 8.65
CA SER A 75 12.61 -15.32 9.14
C SER A 75 13.76 -15.87 8.29
N THR A 76 13.62 -15.79 6.97
CA THR A 76 14.66 -16.28 6.04
C THR A 76 15.93 -15.45 6.14
N LEU A 77 15.81 -14.12 6.27
CA LEU A 77 16.97 -13.24 6.45
C LEU A 77 17.72 -13.53 7.74
N MET A 78 17.01 -13.73 8.86
CA MET A 78 17.61 -14.07 10.14
C MET A 78 18.29 -15.45 10.11
N GLU A 79 17.65 -16.45 9.50
CA GLU A 79 18.19 -17.80 9.40
C GLU A 79 19.46 -17.86 8.55
N ILE A 80 19.47 -17.26 7.35
CA ILE A 80 20.64 -17.24 6.46
C ILE A 80 21.85 -16.54 7.09
N ASN A 81 21.59 -15.47 7.86
CA ASN A 81 22.67 -14.65 8.46
C ASN A 81 22.98 -15.01 9.92
N ASN A 82 22.37 -16.04 10.49
CA ASN A 82 22.50 -16.42 11.90
C ASN A 82 22.31 -15.22 12.83
N ALA A 83 21.34 -14.36 12.53
CA ALA A 83 21.10 -13.10 13.23
C ALA A 83 19.91 -13.21 14.19
N SER A 84 19.95 -12.46 15.29
CA SER A 84 18.86 -12.39 16.26
C SER A 84 17.73 -11.46 15.84
N GLY A 85 17.96 -10.60 14.83
CA GLY A 85 17.00 -9.64 14.31
C GLY A 85 17.22 -9.29 12.84
N VAL A 86 16.15 -8.78 12.19
CA VAL A 86 16.16 -8.46 10.74
C VAL A 86 17.19 -7.37 10.40
N ILE A 87 17.33 -6.33 11.24
CA ILE A 87 18.32 -5.25 11.00
C ILE A 87 19.74 -5.78 11.10
N GLU A 88 20.01 -6.65 12.09
CA GLU A 88 21.29 -7.29 12.24
C GLU A 88 21.60 -8.18 11.02
N ALA A 89 20.63 -8.98 10.55
CA ALA A 89 20.76 -9.80 9.37
C ALA A 89 21.14 -8.98 8.13
N ILE A 90 20.45 -7.84 7.91
CA ILE A 90 20.73 -6.95 6.79
C ILE A 90 22.12 -6.31 6.89
N ASN A 91 22.53 -5.91 8.08
CA ASN A 91 23.87 -5.37 8.29
C ASN A 91 24.96 -6.42 8.05
N ASN A 92 24.76 -7.65 8.50
CA ASN A 92 25.70 -8.75 8.30
C ASN A 92 25.90 -9.09 6.82
N GLN A 93 24.86 -8.99 6.00
CA GLN A 93 24.99 -9.22 4.55
C GLN A 93 25.38 -7.97 3.75
N GLY A 94 25.55 -6.80 4.40
CA GLY A 94 25.97 -5.55 3.73
C GLY A 94 24.86 -4.78 3.03
N GLY A 95 23.60 -5.05 3.34
CA GLY A 95 22.44 -4.37 2.75
C GLY A 95 21.38 -5.33 2.21
N VAL A 96 20.54 -4.85 1.31
CA VAL A 96 19.54 -5.63 0.60
C VAL A 96 19.89 -5.70 -0.89
N TYR A 97 19.75 -6.88 -1.48
CA TYR A 97 20.04 -7.10 -2.90
C TYR A 97 19.08 -6.34 -3.79
N MET A 98 19.62 -5.52 -4.71
CA MET A 98 18.86 -4.82 -5.74
C MET A 98 19.74 -4.57 -6.97
N PHE A 99 19.26 -4.84 -8.17
CA PHE A 99 20.01 -4.68 -9.44
C PHE A 99 21.39 -5.35 -9.47
N GLY A 100 21.52 -6.52 -8.90
CA GLY A 100 22.81 -7.24 -8.88
C GLY A 100 23.81 -6.74 -7.83
N LYS A 101 23.42 -5.84 -6.93
CA LYS A 101 24.30 -5.26 -5.89
C LYS A 101 23.60 -5.25 -4.53
N MET A 102 24.40 -5.28 -3.46
CA MET A 102 23.90 -5.01 -2.12
C MET A 102 23.83 -3.51 -1.90
N LEU A 103 22.64 -3.00 -1.57
CA LEU A 103 22.38 -1.58 -1.33
C LEU A 103 21.87 -1.35 0.09
N PRO A 104 22.21 -0.23 0.73
CA PRO A 104 21.65 0.12 2.03
C PRO A 104 20.15 0.40 1.91
N ILE A 105 19.38 0.13 2.97
CA ILE A 105 17.92 0.24 3.00
C ILE A 105 17.44 1.64 2.55
N TRP A 106 18.12 2.70 2.99
CA TRP A 106 17.72 4.06 2.61
C TRP A 106 17.80 4.32 1.11
N ALA A 107 18.78 3.73 0.41
CA ALA A 107 18.91 3.85 -1.04
C ALA A 107 17.76 3.12 -1.76
N ILE A 108 17.38 1.95 -1.27
CA ILE A 108 16.22 1.20 -1.78
C ILE A 108 14.95 1.99 -1.61
N ILE A 109 14.70 2.54 -0.40
CA ILE A 109 13.52 3.38 -0.14
C ILE A 109 13.47 4.57 -1.10
N LEU A 110 14.59 5.23 -1.39
CA LEU A 110 14.62 6.36 -2.32
C LEU A 110 14.29 5.94 -3.75
N VAL A 111 14.82 4.83 -4.23
CA VAL A 111 14.53 4.32 -5.57
C VAL A 111 13.07 3.90 -5.69
N GLU A 112 12.56 3.12 -4.74
CA GLU A 112 11.16 2.70 -4.72
C GLU A 112 10.21 3.89 -4.59
N LEU A 113 10.54 4.89 -3.77
CA LEU A 113 9.76 6.10 -3.61
C LEU A 113 9.68 6.89 -4.93
N ALA A 114 10.81 7.07 -5.62
CA ALA A 114 10.84 7.77 -6.89
C ALA A 114 10.00 7.03 -7.95
N CYS A 115 10.17 5.72 -8.08
CA CYS A 115 9.40 4.91 -9.03
C CYS A 115 7.91 4.91 -8.70
N ALA A 116 7.55 4.73 -7.42
CA ALA A 116 6.16 4.73 -6.98
C ALA A 116 5.48 6.08 -7.21
N TYR A 117 6.17 7.20 -6.94
CA TYR A 117 5.64 8.54 -7.19
C TYR A 117 5.40 8.82 -8.67
N VAL A 118 6.35 8.45 -9.52
CA VAL A 118 6.22 8.58 -10.97
C VAL A 118 5.04 7.75 -11.48
N LEU A 119 4.92 6.50 -11.06
CA LEU A 119 3.79 5.64 -11.44
C LEU A 119 2.45 6.18 -10.93
N GLU A 120 2.41 6.68 -9.70
CA GLU A 120 1.18 7.27 -9.12
C GLU A 120 0.70 8.46 -9.94
N VAL A 121 1.60 9.36 -10.34
CA VAL A 121 1.26 10.55 -11.11
C VAL A 121 0.84 10.20 -12.55
N ILE A 122 1.51 9.23 -13.18
CA ILE A 122 1.26 8.89 -14.59
C ILE A 122 0.08 7.93 -14.74
N MET A 123 -0.02 6.94 -13.89
CA MET A 123 -1.01 5.85 -14.01
C MET A 123 -1.98 5.78 -12.82
N GLY A 124 -1.48 5.82 -11.59
CA GLY A 124 -2.26 5.59 -10.38
C GLY A 124 -3.47 6.51 -10.29
N SER A 125 -3.23 7.79 -10.09
CA SER A 125 -4.28 8.79 -9.91
C SER A 125 -5.19 8.98 -11.13
N PRO A 126 -4.69 9.17 -12.38
CA PRO A 126 -5.57 9.43 -13.52
C PRO A 126 -6.38 8.21 -13.96
N LEU A 127 -5.78 7.02 -13.91
CA LEU A 127 -6.45 5.81 -14.38
C LEU A 127 -7.46 5.29 -13.36
N SER A 128 -7.14 5.37 -12.07
CA SER A 128 -8.08 4.99 -11.00
C SER A 128 -9.31 5.90 -10.97
N PHE A 129 -9.13 7.22 -11.13
CA PHE A 129 -10.26 8.13 -11.24
C PHE A 129 -11.13 7.83 -12.47
N LYS A 130 -10.50 7.60 -13.63
CA LYS A 130 -11.20 7.24 -14.86
C LYS A 130 -11.96 5.92 -14.73
N LEU A 131 -11.38 4.93 -14.06
CA LEU A 131 -12.02 3.64 -13.83
C LEU A 131 -13.21 3.76 -12.87
N ALA A 132 -13.03 4.45 -11.75
CA ALA A 132 -14.08 4.69 -10.78
C ALA A 132 -15.26 5.49 -11.40
N SER A 133 -14.96 6.54 -12.17
CA SER A 133 -15.98 7.38 -12.83
C SER A 133 -16.72 6.67 -13.97
N LYS A 134 -16.16 5.57 -14.51
CA LYS A 134 -16.85 4.72 -15.51
C LYS A 134 -17.88 3.78 -14.87
N ILE A 135 -17.63 3.38 -13.62
CA ILE A 135 -18.49 2.42 -12.89
C ILE A 135 -19.54 3.17 -12.04
N PHE A 136 -19.16 4.28 -11.44
CA PHE A 136 -19.98 5.06 -10.53
C PHE A 136 -20.15 6.49 -11.03
N ASP A 137 -21.40 6.97 -11.05
CA ASP A 137 -21.68 8.37 -11.39
C ASP A 137 -21.36 9.26 -10.16
N MET A 138 -20.46 10.22 -10.35
CA MET A 138 -20.00 11.15 -9.31
C MET A 138 -21.13 12.01 -8.73
N LYS A 139 -22.22 12.25 -9.49
CA LYS A 139 -23.33 13.12 -9.07
C LYS A 139 -24.38 12.38 -8.24
N THR A 140 -24.59 11.09 -8.51
CA THR A 140 -25.66 10.30 -7.91
C THR A 140 -25.15 9.35 -6.82
N THR A 141 -23.87 8.94 -6.89
CA THR A 141 -23.27 8.01 -5.95
C THR A 141 -22.84 8.73 -4.67
N HIS A 142 -23.12 8.11 -3.52
CA HIS A 142 -22.64 8.64 -2.25
C HIS A 142 -21.12 8.76 -2.25
N HIS A 143 -20.61 9.92 -1.84
CA HIS A 143 -19.20 10.29 -1.97
C HIS A 143 -18.22 9.24 -1.38
N MET A 144 -18.55 8.62 -0.24
CA MET A 144 -17.71 7.59 0.38
C MET A 144 -17.56 6.35 -0.50
N ILE A 145 -18.63 5.94 -1.20
CA ILE A 145 -18.60 4.80 -2.12
C ILE A 145 -17.69 5.13 -3.29
N PHE A 146 -17.82 6.33 -3.85
CA PHE A 146 -16.99 6.79 -4.97
C PHE A 146 -15.50 6.86 -4.58
N GLU A 147 -15.17 7.37 -3.39
CA GLU A 147 -13.81 7.41 -2.89
C GLU A 147 -13.24 6.00 -2.64
N SER A 148 -14.02 5.12 -2.02
CA SER A 148 -13.61 3.72 -1.85
C SER A 148 -13.36 3.04 -3.18
N ALA A 149 -14.16 3.33 -4.20
CA ALA A 149 -13.95 2.83 -5.55
C ALA A 149 -12.64 3.35 -6.17
N ILE A 150 -12.29 4.63 -5.96
CA ILE A 150 -10.99 5.17 -6.38
C ILE A 150 -9.85 4.44 -5.67
N ILE A 151 -9.93 4.23 -4.36
CA ILE A 151 -8.89 3.52 -3.59
C ILE A 151 -8.74 2.09 -4.11
N CYS A 152 -9.84 1.36 -4.31
CA CYS A 152 -9.83 0.01 -4.87
C CYS A 152 -9.19 -0.02 -6.26
N ALA A 153 -9.56 0.92 -7.13
CA ALA A 153 -9.00 1.05 -8.46
C ALA A 153 -7.49 1.38 -8.43
N THR A 154 -7.08 2.28 -7.53
CA THR A 154 -5.67 2.63 -7.35
C THR A 154 -4.86 1.41 -6.91
N VAL A 155 -5.32 0.67 -5.92
CA VAL A 155 -4.64 -0.57 -5.49
C VAL A 155 -4.60 -1.60 -6.61
N GLY A 156 -5.72 -1.77 -7.34
CA GLY A 156 -5.83 -2.71 -8.46
C GLY A 156 -4.86 -2.42 -9.60
N ILE A 157 -4.47 -1.17 -9.79
CA ILE A 157 -3.52 -0.73 -10.84
C ILE A 157 -2.09 -0.68 -10.30
N MET A 158 -1.90 -0.05 -9.15
CA MET A 158 -0.57 0.22 -8.60
C MET A 158 0.10 -1.02 -8.03
N CYS A 159 -0.66 -1.92 -7.38
CA CYS A 159 -0.07 -3.11 -6.80
C CYS A 159 0.56 -4.05 -7.85
N PRO A 160 -0.12 -4.42 -8.97
CA PRO A 160 0.52 -5.19 -10.03
C PRO A 160 1.70 -4.46 -10.68
N ALA A 161 1.58 -3.14 -10.90
CA ALA A 161 2.65 -2.35 -11.53
C ALA A 161 3.91 -2.28 -10.65
N MET A 162 3.75 -1.97 -9.35
CA MET A 162 4.87 -1.94 -8.40
C MET A 162 5.45 -3.33 -8.16
N SER A 163 4.62 -4.37 -8.10
CA SER A 163 5.08 -5.76 -7.99
C SER A 163 5.88 -6.19 -9.22
N PHE A 164 5.55 -5.68 -10.41
CA PHE A 164 6.33 -5.93 -11.62
C PHE A 164 7.71 -5.27 -11.56
N LEU A 165 7.76 -4.00 -11.14
CA LEU A 165 9.05 -3.32 -10.91
C LEU A 165 9.88 -4.04 -9.85
N ALA A 166 9.28 -4.44 -8.75
CA ALA A 166 9.96 -5.20 -7.69
C ALA A 166 10.49 -6.54 -8.23
N ALA A 167 9.72 -7.25 -9.05
CA ALA A 167 10.19 -8.49 -9.68
C ALA A 167 11.44 -8.27 -10.56
N ILE A 168 11.56 -7.11 -11.20
CA ILE A 168 12.77 -6.73 -11.98
C ILE A 168 13.90 -6.30 -11.04
N PHE A 169 13.63 -5.43 -10.07
CA PHE A 169 14.65 -4.86 -9.18
C PHE A 169 15.38 -5.93 -8.36
N TYR A 170 14.62 -6.92 -7.87
CA TYR A 170 15.13 -8.00 -7.02
C TYR A 170 15.41 -9.30 -7.79
N TYR A 171 15.41 -9.25 -9.13
CA TYR A 171 15.70 -10.41 -9.96
C TYR A 171 17.16 -10.87 -9.76
N PRO A 172 17.42 -12.17 -9.57
CA PRO A 172 18.77 -12.69 -9.40
C PRO A 172 19.51 -12.79 -10.76
N PHE A 173 19.96 -11.66 -11.30
CA PHE A 173 20.63 -11.60 -12.60
C PHE A 173 21.91 -12.43 -12.70
N TYR A 174 22.50 -12.79 -11.57
CA TYR A 174 23.69 -13.66 -11.53
C TYR A 174 23.39 -15.13 -11.90
N GLU A 175 22.14 -15.57 -11.82
CA GLU A 175 21.69 -16.91 -12.24
C GLU A 175 21.29 -16.97 -13.72
N GLY A 176 21.37 -15.87 -14.44
CA GLY A 176 20.88 -15.72 -15.81
C GLY A 176 19.43 -15.25 -15.87
N PHE A 177 19.04 -14.63 -16.99
CA PHE A 177 17.71 -14.08 -17.18
C PHE A 177 16.74 -15.09 -17.80
N ASN A 178 15.62 -15.34 -17.11
CA ASN A 178 14.54 -16.18 -17.62
C ASN A 178 13.18 -15.47 -17.44
N VAL A 179 12.51 -15.21 -18.55
CA VAL A 179 11.21 -14.51 -18.57
C VAL A 179 10.13 -15.26 -17.79
N ILE A 180 10.12 -16.59 -17.83
CA ILE A 180 9.11 -17.40 -17.12
C ILE A 180 9.30 -17.25 -15.62
N THR A 181 10.54 -17.29 -15.15
CA THR A 181 10.90 -17.06 -13.74
C THR A 181 10.51 -15.64 -13.29
N LEU A 182 10.76 -14.64 -14.12
CA LEU A 182 10.34 -13.26 -13.84
C LEU A 182 8.82 -13.15 -13.70
N LEU A 183 8.05 -13.71 -14.62
CA LEU A 183 6.58 -13.69 -14.56
C LEU A 183 6.04 -14.46 -13.36
N ALA A 184 6.62 -15.61 -13.03
CA ALA A 184 6.24 -16.37 -11.85
C ALA A 184 6.48 -15.59 -10.55
N ASN A 185 7.65 -14.93 -10.43
CA ASN A 185 7.97 -14.07 -9.30
C ASN A 185 7.04 -12.85 -9.23
N TRP A 186 6.74 -12.23 -10.34
CA TRP A 186 5.75 -11.15 -10.41
C TRP A 186 4.38 -11.57 -9.89
N LEU A 187 3.83 -12.67 -10.41
CA LEU A 187 2.53 -13.21 -9.95
C LEU A 187 2.56 -13.55 -8.46
N LYS A 188 3.63 -14.16 -7.98
CA LYS A 188 3.83 -14.44 -6.56
C LYS A 188 3.77 -13.16 -5.74
N LEU A 189 4.51 -12.12 -6.14
CA LEU A 189 4.51 -10.82 -5.47
C LEU A 189 3.12 -10.16 -5.48
N VAL A 190 2.40 -10.20 -6.60
CA VAL A 190 1.02 -9.68 -6.67
C VAL A 190 0.12 -10.40 -5.67
N CYS A 191 0.15 -11.73 -5.63
CA CYS A 191 -0.70 -12.51 -4.71
C CYS A 191 -0.42 -12.20 -3.22
N PHE A 192 0.83 -11.96 -2.85
CA PHE A 192 1.18 -11.61 -1.47
C PHE A 192 0.92 -10.13 -1.15
N ASN A 193 1.27 -9.25 -2.07
CA ASN A 193 1.19 -7.81 -1.84
C ASN A 193 -0.23 -7.27 -1.95
N PHE A 194 -1.09 -7.83 -2.81
CA PHE A 194 -2.41 -7.28 -3.07
C PHE A 194 -3.33 -7.26 -1.82
N PRO A 195 -3.46 -8.35 -1.04
CA PRO A 195 -4.26 -8.31 0.18
C PRO A 195 -3.72 -7.31 1.20
N PHE A 196 -2.40 -7.25 1.37
CA PHE A 196 -1.75 -6.30 2.27
C PHE A 196 -1.98 -4.86 1.80
N ALA A 197 -1.75 -4.59 0.50
CA ALA A 197 -1.98 -3.28 -0.10
C ALA A 197 -3.41 -2.79 0.12
N PHE A 198 -4.37 -3.63 -0.24
CA PHE A 198 -5.78 -3.30 -0.15
C PHE A 198 -6.20 -2.96 1.28
N PHE A 199 -5.86 -3.85 2.23
CA PHE A 199 -6.18 -3.66 3.62
C PHE A 199 -5.49 -2.42 4.20
N THR A 200 -4.19 -2.27 3.96
CA THR A 200 -3.41 -1.18 4.52
C THR A 200 -3.81 0.18 3.93
N GLN A 201 -4.08 0.26 2.64
CA GLN A 201 -4.55 1.49 2.00
C GLN A 201 -5.90 1.92 2.55
N LEU A 202 -6.87 1.01 2.62
CA LEU A 202 -8.24 1.34 3.00
C LEU A 202 -8.35 1.76 4.47
N PHE A 203 -7.68 1.02 5.38
CA PHE A 203 -7.89 1.17 6.81
C PHE A 203 -6.86 2.02 7.54
N PHE A 204 -5.64 2.11 7.02
CA PHE A 204 -4.54 2.80 7.71
C PHE A 204 -4.04 4.01 6.93
N ILE A 205 -3.61 3.80 5.67
CA ILE A 205 -2.91 4.85 4.93
C ILE A 205 -3.84 6.00 4.59
N GLN A 206 -4.98 5.73 3.99
CA GLN A 206 -5.89 6.80 3.58
C GLN A 206 -6.43 7.63 4.75
N PRO A 207 -6.89 7.05 5.89
CA PRO A 207 -7.26 7.83 7.05
C PRO A 207 -6.13 8.68 7.62
N PHE A 208 -4.93 8.11 7.66
CA PHE A 208 -3.75 8.79 8.18
C PHE A 208 -3.32 9.96 7.28
N VAL A 209 -3.24 9.73 5.96
CA VAL A 209 -2.89 10.76 4.98
C VAL A 209 -3.90 11.92 5.03
N ARG A 210 -5.19 11.64 5.12
CA ARG A 210 -6.24 12.66 5.23
C ARG A 210 -6.09 13.49 6.51
N THR A 211 -5.77 12.84 7.63
CA THR A 211 -5.53 13.54 8.89
C THR A 211 -4.30 14.45 8.78
N LEU A 212 -3.23 13.95 8.18
CA LEU A 212 -2.02 14.73 7.95
C LEU A 212 -2.25 15.88 6.97
N PHE A 213 -3.01 15.66 5.91
CA PHE A 213 -3.40 16.68 4.94
C PHE A 213 -4.25 17.78 5.59
N LYS A 214 -5.21 17.41 6.46
CA LYS A 214 -5.98 18.37 7.27
C LYS A 214 -5.07 19.25 8.13
N PHE A 215 -4.08 18.64 8.75
CA PHE A 215 -3.14 19.40 9.59
C PHE A 215 -2.30 20.39 8.77
N LEU A 216 -1.77 19.97 7.61
CA LEU A 216 -0.96 20.79 6.72
C LEU A 216 -1.76 21.96 6.11
N PHE A 217 -2.99 21.72 5.68
CA PHE A 217 -3.84 22.71 4.99
C PHE A 217 -4.96 23.27 5.87
N ARG A 218 -4.80 23.27 7.19
CA ARG A 218 -5.81 23.68 8.17
C ARG A 218 -6.37 25.09 7.91
N LYS A 219 -5.53 26.03 7.48
CA LYS A 219 -5.96 27.42 7.20
C LYS A 219 -6.89 27.50 5.99
N ASP A 220 -6.56 26.80 4.91
CA ASP A 220 -7.36 26.78 3.68
C ASP A 220 -8.70 26.07 3.87
N ILE A 221 -8.71 25.06 4.75
CA ILE A 221 -9.92 24.30 5.07
C ILE A 221 -10.87 25.15 5.91
N LYS A 222 -10.38 25.81 6.96
CA LYS A 222 -11.21 26.71 7.79
C LYS A 222 -11.83 27.85 6.98
N LYS A 223 -11.05 28.46 6.07
CA LYS A 223 -11.58 29.51 5.17
C LYS A 223 -12.74 29.01 4.33
N ARG A 224 -12.68 27.77 3.86
CA ARG A 224 -13.76 27.15 3.08
C ARG A 224 -15.00 26.85 3.90
N GLU A 225 -14.84 26.34 5.13
CA GLU A 225 -15.97 26.08 6.04
C GLU A 225 -16.73 27.36 6.37
N THR A 226 -16.04 28.51 6.53
CA THR A 226 -16.66 29.80 6.74
C THR A 226 -17.39 30.35 5.48
N GLU A 227 -16.85 30.10 4.29
CA GLU A 227 -17.49 30.49 3.03
C GLU A 227 -18.80 29.71 2.77
N PHE A 228 -18.84 28.40 3.12
CA PHE A 228 -20.05 27.57 3.00
C PHE A 228 -21.12 27.86 4.07
N ALA A 229 -20.72 28.37 5.24
CA ALA A 229 -21.67 28.71 6.32
C ALA A 229 -22.40 30.05 6.08
N VAL A 230 -21.96 30.86 5.12
CA VAL A 230 -22.51 32.17 4.78
C VAL A 230 -23.44 32.12 3.55
N GLN A 231 -23.49 31.01 2.83
CA GLN A 231 -24.43 30.73 1.72
C GLN A 231 -25.65 29.95 2.22
#